data_58968dea9d404701c255f35229757890
#
_entry.id   58968dea9d404701c255f35229757890
#
_cell.length_a   1.000
_cell.length_b   1.000
_cell.length_c   1.000
_cell.angle_alpha   90.00
_cell.angle_beta   90.00
_cell.angle_gamma   90.00
#
_symmetry.space_group_name_H-M   'P 1'
#
loop_
_entity.id
_entity.type
_entity.pdbx_description
1 polymer ?
#
loop_
_entity_poly.entity_id
_entity_poly.type
_entity_poly.pdbx_seq_one_letter_code
_entity_poly.pdbx_strand_id
1 'polypeptide(L)'
;MRVLLVTDWVRARGGVEAYTTWLHAGLIAAGDEVRLLTSATGSAGDGLADFRAWGTERQVGQAFLQVVNPFAVAQVRRALREFRPDVALVNTFATQLSPAVLHPLRAVPTVLSLHDYKAVCPTGCKLLPSGERCRVQAGLVCWRAGCLSLPHWLRDQARYTLVRAGLRSVDRVVVGSRWMRDEFARNGVQAEHVPLPVPAPGTAFRRSPAATPTFVFCGRLQPEKGVPLLLRAFARLHRDVPSARLRIVGRGPDGPAIASLIEALALGDAVSMPGWLDPAALEAQLVDAWALVAPSLWAEPLGFVAIEAIVRDVPVIASELGGFGETVERGTTGLLFPNGDETALYEEMRDVARREAFPSHSLPADARRRVAERHDLARHVERVRAIFREMVSRSIG
;
A
#
# COMPACT_ATOMS: atom_id res chain seq x y z
N MET A 1 27.46 -2.10 1.80
CA MET A 1 27.11 -3.37 1.13
C MET A 1 26.64 -3.06 -0.28
N ARG A 2 26.77 -4.03 -1.19
CA ARG A 2 26.17 -3.94 -2.52
C ARG A 2 24.76 -4.55 -2.46
N VAL A 3 23.74 -3.72 -2.67
CA VAL A 3 22.33 -4.08 -2.51
C VAL A 3 21.62 -4.04 -3.86
N LEU A 4 21.01 -5.16 -4.27
CA LEU A 4 20.15 -5.21 -5.46
C LEU A 4 18.69 -5.04 -5.04
N LEU A 5 18.07 -3.93 -5.39
CA LEU A 5 16.63 -3.74 -5.26
C LEU A 5 15.90 -4.25 -6.52
N VAL A 6 14.82 -5.01 -6.33
CA VAL A 6 14.01 -5.57 -7.42
C VAL A 6 12.56 -5.17 -7.22
N THR A 7 11.93 -4.56 -8.22
CA THR A 7 10.53 -4.12 -8.16
C THR A 7 9.87 -4.11 -9.54
N ASP A 8 8.55 -4.34 -9.59
CA ASP A 8 7.79 -4.27 -10.84
C ASP A 8 7.84 -2.88 -11.49
N TRP A 9 7.76 -1.81 -10.67
CA TRP A 9 7.75 -0.41 -11.13
C TRP A 9 8.44 0.53 -10.14
N VAL A 10 8.90 1.66 -10.66
CA VAL A 10 9.48 2.77 -9.89
C VAL A 10 8.60 4.02 -9.92
N ARG A 11 7.75 4.19 -10.95
CA ARG A 11 6.83 5.34 -11.01
C ARG A 11 5.85 5.32 -9.84
N ALA A 12 5.64 6.49 -9.24
CA ALA A 12 4.65 6.71 -8.18
C ALA A 12 3.22 6.40 -8.68
N ARG A 13 2.81 5.14 -8.50
CA ARG A 13 1.44 4.65 -8.73
C ARG A 13 0.71 4.41 -7.40
N GLY A 14 1.47 4.36 -6.30
CA GLY A 14 0.96 4.12 -4.96
C GLY A 14 2.07 4.10 -3.91
N GLY A 15 1.73 3.70 -2.69
CA GLY A 15 2.65 3.71 -1.55
C GLY A 15 3.84 2.77 -1.69
N VAL A 16 3.72 1.66 -2.45
CA VAL A 16 4.82 0.69 -2.60
C VAL A 16 5.93 1.22 -3.49
N GLU A 17 5.58 1.90 -4.58
CA GLU A 17 6.55 2.53 -5.47
C GLU A 17 7.24 3.70 -4.76
N ALA A 18 6.50 4.50 -4.00
CA ALA A 18 7.07 5.55 -3.16
C ALA A 18 8.05 4.96 -2.13
N TYR A 19 7.66 3.89 -1.44
CA TYR A 19 8.53 3.16 -0.51
C TYR A 19 9.84 2.70 -1.16
N THR A 20 9.79 2.15 -2.38
CA THR A 20 11.00 1.73 -3.10
C THR A 20 11.97 2.88 -3.31
N THR A 21 11.44 4.05 -3.68
CA THR A 21 12.24 5.27 -3.90
C THR A 21 12.86 5.76 -2.59
N TRP A 22 12.09 5.79 -1.49
CA TRP A 22 12.60 6.19 -0.17
C TRP A 22 13.67 5.23 0.34
N LEU A 23 13.43 3.92 0.22
CA LEU A 23 14.41 2.90 0.63
C LEU A 23 15.70 3.00 -0.18
N HIS A 24 15.60 3.17 -1.51
CA HIS A 24 16.76 3.34 -2.40
C HIS A 24 17.61 4.53 -1.94
N ALA A 25 17.00 5.71 -1.78
CA ALA A 25 17.69 6.91 -1.33
C ALA A 25 18.28 6.75 0.08
N GLY A 26 17.53 6.13 0.99
CA GLY A 26 17.96 5.90 2.37
C GLY A 26 19.14 4.95 2.50
N LEU A 27 19.20 3.88 1.70
CA LEU A 27 20.33 2.94 1.67
C LEU A 27 21.60 3.61 1.13
N ILE A 28 21.49 4.42 0.05
CA ILE A 28 22.61 5.20 -0.47
C ILE A 28 23.11 6.19 0.56
N ALA A 29 22.21 6.92 1.22
CA ALA A 29 22.58 7.86 2.29
C ALA A 29 23.28 7.17 3.48
N ALA A 30 22.96 5.89 3.73
CA ALA A 30 23.61 5.06 4.74
C ALA A 30 24.95 4.44 4.29
N GLY A 31 25.43 4.77 3.07
CA GLY A 31 26.71 4.34 2.52
C GLY A 31 26.71 2.99 1.83
N ASP A 32 25.54 2.48 1.43
CA ASP A 32 25.44 1.26 0.63
C ASP A 32 25.52 1.60 -0.88
N GLU A 33 26.10 0.70 -1.67
CA GLU A 33 26.05 0.76 -3.13
C GLU A 33 24.77 0.04 -3.58
N VAL A 34 23.84 0.79 -4.17
CA VAL A 34 22.51 0.27 -4.49
C VAL A 34 22.31 0.28 -6.01
N ARG A 35 21.84 -0.84 -6.56
CA ARG A 35 21.38 -0.95 -7.94
C ARG A 35 19.92 -1.38 -7.98
N LEU A 36 19.19 -0.83 -8.93
CA LEU A 36 17.76 -1.03 -9.08
C LEU A 36 17.41 -1.79 -10.36
N LEU A 37 16.72 -2.92 -10.22
CA LEU A 37 16.14 -3.68 -11.32
C LEU A 37 14.63 -3.49 -11.34
N THR A 38 14.08 -3.07 -12.49
CA THR A 38 12.65 -2.87 -12.68
C THR A 38 12.18 -3.29 -14.09
N SER A 39 10.87 -3.31 -14.31
CA SER A 39 10.30 -3.41 -15.65
C SER A 39 10.55 -2.13 -16.46
N ALA A 40 10.80 -2.29 -17.75
CA ALA A 40 10.88 -1.16 -18.70
C ALA A 40 9.52 -0.48 -18.89
N THR A 41 8.42 -1.13 -18.51
CA THR A 41 7.07 -0.61 -18.62
C THR A 41 6.82 0.45 -17.55
N GLY A 42 6.51 1.68 -17.99
CA GLY A 42 6.22 2.80 -17.08
C GLY A 42 7.43 3.44 -16.40
N SER A 43 8.66 2.99 -16.66
CA SER A 43 9.90 3.55 -16.10
C SER A 43 10.70 4.41 -17.09
N ALA A 44 10.10 4.82 -18.20
CA ALA A 44 10.78 5.70 -19.17
C ALA A 44 11.01 7.08 -18.55
N GLY A 45 12.29 7.44 -18.33
CA GLY A 45 12.71 8.78 -17.94
C GLY A 45 12.97 9.04 -16.46
N ASP A 46 12.90 8.05 -15.55
CA ASP A 46 13.14 8.25 -14.12
C ASP A 46 14.63 8.23 -13.70
N GLY A 47 15.52 7.79 -14.56
CA GLY A 47 16.98 7.74 -14.28
C GLY A 47 17.43 6.79 -13.17
N LEU A 48 16.50 6.25 -12.38
CA LEU A 48 16.80 5.44 -11.19
C LEU A 48 17.15 3.98 -11.49
N ALA A 49 16.64 3.43 -12.60
CA ALA A 49 16.79 2.01 -12.90
C ALA A 49 18.11 1.70 -13.64
N ASP A 50 18.96 0.85 -13.03
CA ASP A 50 20.20 0.34 -13.60
C ASP A 50 19.96 -0.84 -14.56
N PHE A 51 19.01 -1.72 -14.22
CA PHE A 51 18.62 -2.87 -15.00
C PHE A 51 17.13 -2.82 -15.34
N ARG A 52 16.79 -2.98 -16.62
CA ARG A 52 15.42 -2.90 -17.10
C ARG A 52 15.01 -4.16 -17.82
N ALA A 53 13.98 -4.83 -17.32
CA ALA A 53 13.40 -6.00 -17.93
C ALA A 53 12.26 -5.59 -18.86
N TRP A 54 12.18 -6.23 -20.04
CA TRP A 54 11.04 -6.01 -20.93
C TRP A 54 9.74 -6.47 -20.26
N GLY A 55 8.68 -5.66 -20.42
CA GLY A 55 7.33 -5.90 -19.92
C GLY A 55 6.30 -5.31 -20.89
N THR A 56 5.01 -5.51 -20.65
CA THR A 56 3.92 -4.97 -21.45
C THR A 56 2.70 -4.66 -20.61
N GLU A 57 1.99 -3.59 -20.97
CA GLU A 57 0.68 -3.25 -20.40
C GLU A 57 -0.49 -3.85 -21.21
N ARG A 58 -0.22 -4.49 -22.36
CA ARG A 58 -1.22 -5.19 -23.15
C ARG A 58 -1.69 -6.43 -22.39
N GLN A 59 -2.98 -6.52 -22.11
CA GLN A 59 -3.60 -7.56 -21.24
C GLN A 59 -3.17 -8.99 -21.57
N VAL A 60 -3.18 -9.37 -22.85
CA VAL A 60 -2.82 -10.74 -23.28
C VAL A 60 -1.34 -11.03 -23.00
N GLY A 61 -0.44 -10.15 -23.42
CA GLY A 61 1.00 -10.32 -23.18
C GLY A 61 1.34 -10.31 -21.69
N GLN A 62 0.72 -9.42 -20.93
CA GLN A 62 0.88 -9.33 -19.49
C GLN A 62 0.43 -10.61 -18.77
N ALA A 63 -0.67 -11.24 -19.20
CA ALA A 63 -1.16 -12.47 -18.62
C ALA A 63 -0.15 -13.62 -18.70
N PHE A 64 0.61 -13.72 -19.80
CA PHE A 64 1.71 -14.69 -19.93
C PHE A 64 2.92 -14.31 -19.10
N LEU A 65 3.36 -13.06 -19.18
CA LEU A 65 4.52 -12.58 -18.46
C LEU A 65 4.36 -12.62 -16.93
N GLN A 66 3.14 -12.52 -16.41
CA GLN A 66 2.87 -12.69 -14.97
C GLN A 66 3.15 -14.11 -14.45
N VAL A 67 3.15 -15.12 -15.32
CA VAL A 67 3.52 -16.49 -14.94
C VAL A 67 5.03 -16.65 -15.03
N VAL A 68 5.61 -16.42 -16.20
CA VAL A 68 7.07 -16.46 -16.43
C VAL A 68 7.48 -15.33 -17.36
N ASN A 69 8.35 -14.44 -16.88
CA ASN A 69 9.00 -13.41 -17.69
C ASN A 69 10.49 -13.78 -17.91
N PRO A 70 10.85 -14.38 -19.05
CA PRO A 70 12.22 -14.79 -19.31
C PRO A 70 13.18 -13.59 -19.42
N PHE A 71 12.69 -12.44 -19.85
CA PHE A 71 13.50 -11.20 -19.95
C PHE A 71 13.85 -10.69 -18.55
N ALA A 72 12.93 -10.77 -17.60
CA ALA A 72 13.19 -10.40 -16.21
C ALA A 72 14.21 -11.36 -15.57
N VAL A 73 14.06 -12.67 -15.79
CA VAL A 73 15.04 -13.68 -15.34
C VAL A 73 16.43 -13.41 -15.93
N ALA A 74 16.51 -13.07 -17.23
CA ALA A 74 17.79 -12.74 -17.88
C ALA A 74 18.43 -11.48 -17.26
N GLN A 75 17.64 -10.44 -16.99
CA GLN A 75 18.13 -9.21 -16.35
C GLN A 75 18.61 -9.44 -14.91
N VAL A 76 17.90 -10.26 -14.13
CA VAL A 76 18.37 -10.66 -12.79
C VAL A 76 19.72 -11.37 -12.89
N ARG A 77 19.87 -12.37 -13.79
CA ARG A 77 21.14 -13.06 -14.00
C ARG A 77 22.27 -12.10 -14.46
N ARG A 78 21.94 -11.11 -15.27
CA ARG A 78 22.87 -10.06 -15.68
C ARG A 78 23.29 -9.21 -14.49
N ALA A 79 22.35 -8.74 -13.66
CA ALA A 79 22.63 -7.97 -12.46
C ALA A 79 23.52 -8.75 -11.48
N LEU A 80 23.25 -10.04 -11.26
CA LEU A 80 24.09 -10.90 -10.40
C LEU A 80 25.53 -11.04 -10.92
N ARG A 81 25.74 -11.11 -12.23
CA ARG A 81 27.10 -11.21 -12.83
C ARG A 81 27.85 -9.90 -12.82
N GLU A 82 27.19 -8.79 -13.20
CA GLU A 82 27.83 -7.49 -13.40
C GLU A 82 28.01 -6.74 -12.10
N PHE A 83 26.98 -6.71 -11.26
CA PHE A 83 26.98 -5.99 -10.00
C PHE A 83 27.50 -6.82 -8.80
N ARG A 84 27.31 -8.14 -8.82
CA ARG A 84 27.69 -9.08 -7.73
C ARG A 84 27.18 -8.58 -6.36
N PRO A 85 25.86 -8.46 -6.17
CA PRO A 85 25.30 -7.94 -4.92
C PRO A 85 25.63 -8.86 -3.74
N ASP A 86 25.82 -8.28 -2.57
CA ASP A 86 25.96 -8.99 -1.31
C ASP A 86 24.61 -9.49 -0.81
N VAL A 87 23.52 -8.76 -1.16
CA VAL A 87 22.15 -9.08 -0.77
C VAL A 87 21.16 -8.52 -1.81
N ALA A 88 20.03 -9.19 -1.97
CA ALA A 88 18.90 -8.69 -2.78
C ALA A 88 17.68 -8.41 -1.91
N LEU A 89 16.93 -7.36 -2.23
CA LEU A 89 15.60 -7.09 -1.67
C LEU A 89 14.58 -6.96 -2.81
N VAL A 90 13.54 -7.79 -2.75
CA VAL A 90 12.45 -7.82 -3.73
C VAL A 90 11.21 -7.19 -3.12
N ASN A 91 10.71 -6.08 -3.69
CA ASN A 91 9.51 -5.41 -3.21
C ASN A 91 8.24 -5.91 -3.91
N THR A 92 8.25 -5.91 -5.25
CA THR A 92 7.13 -6.43 -6.05
C THR A 92 7.68 -7.18 -7.25
N PHE A 93 7.00 -8.25 -7.64
CA PHE A 93 7.44 -9.11 -8.74
C PHE A 93 6.28 -9.78 -9.47
N ALA A 94 5.05 -9.53 -9.02
CA ALA A 94 3.92 -10.38 -9.40
C ALA A 94 3.14 -9.84 -10.60
N THR A 95 3.51 -8.67 -11.15
CA THR A 95 2.76 -8.02 -12.22
C THR A 95 3.53 -7.94 -13.54
N GLN A 96 4.81 -7.58 -13.50
CA GLN A 96 5.66 -7.42 -14.70
C GLN A 96 6.86 -8.38 -14.71
N LEU A 97 7.49 -8.59 -13.55
CA LEU A 97 8.73 -9.37 -13.47
C LEU A 97 8.49 -10.89 -13.37
N SER A 98 7.35 -11.32 -12.85
CA SER A 98 6.95 -12.71 -12.55
C SER A 98 7.68 -13.36 -11.36
N PRO A 99 7.07 -14.38 -10.73
CA PRO A 99 7.71 -15.15 -9.65
C PRO A 99 9.00 -15.86 -10.05
N ALA A 100 9.22 -16.07 -11.34
CA ALA A 100 10.41 -16.76 -11.85
C ALA A 100 11.72 -16.00 -11.54
N VAL A 101 11.66 -14.67 -11.26
CA VAL A 101 12.84 -13.89 -10.85
C VAL A 101 13.44 -14.35 -9.52
N LEU A 102 12.63 -14.95 -8.65
CA LEU A 102 13.10 -15.47 -7.35
C LEU A 102 14.05 -16.66 -7.53
N HIS A 103 13.99 -17.39 -8.66
CA HIS A 103 14.85 -18.55 -8.87
C HIS A 103 16.35 -18.20 -9.01
N PRO A 104 16.80 -17.27 -9.87
CA PRO A 104 18.21 -16.90 -9.92
C PRO A 104 18.67 -16.15 -8.66
N LEU A 105 17.78 -15.49 -7.93
CA LEU A 105 18.12 -14.80 -6.67
C LEU A 105 18.53 -15.73 -5.53
N ARG A 106 18.31 -17.06 -5.65
CA ARG A 106 18.86 -18.05 -4.70
C ARG A 106 20.39 -18.02 -4.57
N ALA A 107 21.07 -17.42 -5.54
CA ALA A 107 22.53 -17.29 -5.52
C ALA A 107 23.05 -16.24 -4.54
N VAL A 108 22.17 -15.43 -3.94
CA VAL A 108 22.51 -14.38 -2.97
C VAL A 108 21.48 -14.33 -1.84
N PRO A 109 21.85 -13.93 -0.63
CA PRO A 109 20.89 -13.69 0.43
C PRO A 109 19.77 -12.77 -0.03
N THR A 110 18.50 -13.22 0.08
CA THR A 110 17.35 -12.50 -0.49
C THR A 110 16.27 -12.25 0.53
N VAL A 111 15.89 -10.97 0.69
CA VAL A 111 14.73 -10.50 1.44
C VAL A 111 13.56 -10.26 0.48
N LEU A 112 12.38 -10.77 0.80
CA LEU A 112 11.14 -10.47 0.10
C LEU A 112 10.26 -9.57 0.97
N SER A 113 10.06 -8.32 0.55
CA SER A 113 9.20 -7.35 1.21
C SER A 113 7.80 -7.37 0.57
N LEU A 114 6.80 -7.81 1.32
CA LEU A 114 5.43 -7.97 0.83
C LEU A 114 4.55 -6.82 1.30
N HIS A 115 3.84 -6.20 0.36
CA HIS A 115 3.03 -5.00 0.59
C HIS A 115 1.55 -5.19 0.24
N ASP A 116 1.20 -6.36 -0.28
CA ASP A 116 -0.17 -6.80 -0.58
C ASP A 116 -0.30 -8.31 -0.33
N TYR A 117 -1.48 -8.86 -0.55
CA TYR A 117 -1.72 -10.29 -0.32
C TYR A 117 -1.49 -11.16 -1.57
N LYS A 118 -0.89 -10.64 -2.66
CA LYS A 118 -0.72 -11.39 -3.91
C LYS A 118 0.12 -12.67 -3.77
N ALA A 119 0.95 -12.75 -2.77
CA ALA A 119 1.71 -13.97 -2.48
C ALA A 119 0.84 -15.10 -1.90
N VAL A 120 -0.36 -14.79 -1.35
CA VAL A 120 -1.28 -15.76 -0.73
C VAL A 120 -2.71 -15.66 -1.24
N CYS A 121 -3.01 -14.68 -2.11
CA CYS A 121 -4.34 -14.45 -2.69
C CYS A 121 -4.20 -13.99 -4.14
N PRO A 122 -4.83 -14.66 -5.14
CA PRO A 122 -4.73 -14.28 -6.55
C PRO A 122 -5.20 -12.86 -6.85
N THR A 123 -6.28 -12.41 -6.21
CA THR A 123 -6.81 -11.05 -6.36
C THR A 123 -5.99 -10.02 -5.57
N GLY A 124 -5.19 -10.46 -4.60
CA GLY A 124 -4.31 -9.61 -3.79
C GLY A 124 -4.99 -8.89 -2.64
N CYS A 125 -6.29 -9.06 -2.43
CA CYS A 125 -7.03 -8.30 -1.41
C CYS A 125 -7.64 -9.15 -0.29
N LYS A 126 -7.68 -10.48 -0.41
CA LYS A 126 -8.32 -11.38 0.57
C LYS A 126 -9.78 -10.99 0.86
N LEU A 127 -10.47 -10.51 -0.18
CA LEU A 127 -11.88 -10.13 -0.16
C LEU A 127 -12.64 -11.03 -1.14
N LEU A 128 -13.81 -11.52 -0.73
CA LEU A 128 -14.72 -12.28 -1.58
C LEU A 128 -15.58 -11.31 -2.42
N PRO A 129 -16.15 -11.74 -3.54
CA PRO A 129 -17.07 -10.91 -4.31
C PRO A 129 -18.32 -10.47 -3.52
N SER A 130 -18.67 -11.19 -2.43
CA SER A 130 -19.72 -10.79 -1.49
C SER A 130 -19.37 -9.58 -0.63
N GLY A 131 -18.11 -9.10 -0.66
CA GLY A 131 -17.60 -8.09 0.25
C GLY A 131 -17.07 -8.64 1.59
N GLU A 132 -17.19 -9.95 1.82
CA GLU A 132 -16.70 -10.59 3.03
C GLU A 132 -15.22 -10.90 2.95
N ARG A 133 -14.56 -10.92 4.12
CA ARG A 133 -13.14 -11.31 4.22
C ARG A 133 -12.94 -12.79 3.87
N CYS A 134 -12.02 -13.08 2.94
CA CYS A 134 -11.60 -14.43 2.63
C CYS A 134 -10.64 -14.97 3.71
N ARG A 135 -11.05 -16.03 4.43
CA ARG A 135 -10.27 -16.66 5.53
C ARG A 135 -9.56 -17.95 5.11
N VAL A 136 -9.71 -18.37 3.84
CA VAL A 136 -9.17 -19.63 3.34
C VAL A 136 -7.92 -19.41 2.48
N GLN A 137 -7.13 -20.46 2.32
CA GLN A 137 -5.98 -20.44 1.42
C GLN A 137 -6.42 -20.44 -0.04
N ALA A 138 -5.59 -19.83 -0.90
CA ALA A 138 -5.82 -19.82 -2.33
C ALA A 138 -5.82 -21.22 -2.93
N GLY A 139 -6.81 -21.51 -3.77
CA GLY A 139 -7.01 -22.80 -4.38
C GLY A 139 -8.30 -22.87 -5.19
N LEU A 140 -8.96 -24.03 -5.20
CA LEU A 140 -10.23 -24.23 -5.91
C LEU A 140 -11.35 -23.28 -5.45
N VAL A 141 -11.31 -22.85 -4.20
CA VAL A 141 -12.24 -21.88 -3.62
C VAL A 141 -12.23 -20.55 -4.39
N CYS A 142 -11.10 -20.10 -4.93
CA CYS A 142 -11.02 -18.84 -5.67
C CYS A 142 -11.86 -18.85 -6.97
N TRP A 143 -12.04 -20.02 -7.58
CA TRP A 143 -12.97 -20.21 -8.70
C TRP A 143 -14.41 -20.39 -8.21
N ARG A 144 -14.64 -21.30 -7.24
CA ARG A 144 -16.00 -21.59 -6.74
C ARG A 144 -16.69 -20.40 -6.10
N ALA A 145 -15.94 -19.54 -5.41
CA ALA A 145 -16.46 -18.31 -4.82
C ALA A 145 -16.56 -17.14 -5.82
N GLY A 146 -16.24 -17.36 -7.10
CA GLY A 146 -16.32 -16.31 -8.13
C GLY A 146 -15.24 -15.23 -8.08
N CYS A 147 -14.17 -15.41 -7.25
CA CYS A 147 -13.05 -14.47 -7.23
C CYS A 147 -12.29 -14.43 -8.56
N LEU A 148 -12.23 -15.57 -9.26
CA LEU A 148 -11.60 -15.74 -10.56
C LEU A 148 -12.51 -16.50 -11.52
N SER A 149 -12.54 -16.09 -12.81
CA SER A 149 -13.10 -16.92 -13.87
C SER A 149 -12.24 -18.17 -14.07
N LEU A 150 -12.81 -19.23 -14.64
CA LEU A 150 -12.09 -20.51 -14.85
C LEU A 150 -10.76 -20.34 -15.61
N PRO A 151 -10.67 -19.58 -16.73
CA PRO A 151 -9.40 -19.37 -17.42
C PRO A 151 -8.35 -18.66 -16.55
N HIS A 152 -8.75 -17.67 -15.77
CA HIS A 152 -7.84 -16.97 -14.86
C HIS A 152 -7.39 -17.88 -13.72
N TRP A 153 -8.29 -18.70 -13.19
CA TRP A 153 -7.94 -19.67 -12.14
C TRP A 153 -6.93 -20.71 -12.65
N LEU A 154 -7.14 -21.28 -13.85
CA LEU A 154 -6.19 -22.23 -14.47
C LEU A 154 -4.80 -21.61 -14.66
N ARG A 155 -4.72 -20.42 -15.22
CA ARG A 155 -3.47 -19.66 -15.36
C ARG A 155 -2.78 -19.48 -14.00
N ASP A 156 -3.53 -19.08 -13.00
CA ASP A 156 -2.99 -18.74 -11.69
C ASP A 156 -2.51 -19.96 -10.91
N GLN A 157 -2.93 -21.20 -11.25
CA GLN A 157 -2.33 -22.40 -10.66
C GLN A 157 -0.83 -22.50 -10.95
N ALA A 158 -0.40 -22.29 -12.21
CA ALA A 158 1.02 -22.31 -12.58
C ALA A 158 1.79 -21.18 -11.88
N ARG A 159 1.23 -19.96 -11.87
CA ARG A 159 1.81 -18.80 -11.19
C ARG A 159 1.97 -19.05 -9.68
N TYR A 160 0.94 -19.59 -9.00
CA TYR A 160 1.00 -19.87 -7.56
C TYR A 160 1.99 -20.96 -7.20
N THR A 161 2.17 -21.95 -8.06
CA THR A 161 3.22 -22.97 -7.88
C THR A 161 4.59 -22.31 -7.85
N LEU A 162 4.86 -21.37 -8.76
CA LEU A 162 6.12 -20.62 -8.80
C LEU A 162 6.25 -19.64 -7.60
N VAL A 163 5.17 -18.98 -7.19
CA VAL A 163 5.17 -18.14 -5.98
C VAL A 163 5.54 -18.95 -4.74
N ARG A 164 4.89 -20.11 -4.54
CA ARG A 164 5.17 -20.99 -3.39
C ARG A 164 6.60 -21.53 -3.41
N ALA A 165 7.09 -21.92 -4.59
CA ALA A 165 8.48 -22.35 -4.75
C ALA A 165 9.47 -21.20 -4.45
N GLY A 166 9.15 -19.99 -4.91
CA GLY A 166 9.92 -18.78 -4.64
C GLY A 166 9.94 -18.42 -3.15
N LEU A 167 8.79 -18.44 -2.48
CA LEU A 167 8.68 -18.16 -1.04
C LEU A 167 9.52 -19.12 -0.16
N ARG A 168 9.70 -20.37 -0.61
CA ARG A 168 10.57 -21.35 0.07
C ARG A 168 12.06 -21.13 -0.19
N SER A 169 12.38 -20.31 -1.17
CA SER A 169 13.76 -20.09 -1.62
C SER A 169 14.36 -18.76 -1.21
N VAL A 170 13.55 -17.86 -0.64
CA VAL A 170 14.02 -16.61 -0.06
C VAL A 170 14.38 -16.82 1.41
N ASP A 171 15.38 -16.10 1.89
CA ASP A 171 15.89 -16.29 3.25
C ASP A 171 15.03 -15.60 4.31
N ARG A 172 14.42 -14.47 3.94
CA ARG A 172 13.53 -13.69 4.82
C ARG A 172 12.34 -13.15 4.05
N VAL A 173 11.17 -13.16 4.70
CA VAL A 173 9.98 -12.44 4.25
C VAL A 173 9.67 -11.37 5.27
N VAL A 174 9.49 -10.11 4.84
CA VAL A 174 9.14 -8.99 5.70
C VAL A 174 7.82 -8.37 5.27
N VAL A 175 7.06 -7.86 6.24
CA VAL A 175 5.74 -7.24 6.04
C VAL A 175 5.59 -5.99 6.91
N GLY A 176 4.77 -5.03 6.47
CA GLY A 176 4.63 -3.71 7.09
C GLY A 176 3.78 -3.67 8.36
N SER A 177 2.96 -4.69 8.65
CA SER A 177 2.08 -4.73 9.82
C SER A 177 2.05 -6.11 10.48
N ARG A 178 1.68 -6.16 11.76
CA ARG A 178 1.45 -7.42 12.50
C ARG A 178 0.26 -8.17 11.91
N TRP A 179 -0.77 -7.43 11.47
CA TRP A 179 -1.91 -8.02 10.78
C TRP A 179 -1.48 -8.82 9.55
N MET A 180 -0.65 -8.23 8.68
CA MET A 180 -0.11 -8.96 7.53
C MET A 180 0.70 -10.17 7.96
N ARG A 181 1.59 -10.05 8.94
CA ARG A 181 2.36 -11.18 9.47
C ARG A 181 1.46 -12.33 9.86
N ASP A 182 0.41 -12.05 10.63
CA ASP A 182 -0.51 -13.07 11.13
C ASP A 182 -1.38 -13.67 10.00
N GLU A 183 -1.77 -12.85 9.01
CA GLU A 183 -2.49 -13.34 7.84
C GLU A 183 -1.61 -14.22 6.95
N PHE A 184 -0.34 -13.86 6.78
CA PHE A 184 0.64 -14.68 6.05
C PHE A 184 0.92 -15.99 6.79
N ALA A 185 1.07 -15.96 8.10
CA ALA A 185 1.26 -17.17 8.93
C ALA A 185 0.07 -18.15 8.78
N ARG A 186 -1.18 -17.65 8.78
CA ARG A 186 -2.39 -18.48 8.52
C ARG A 186 -2.37 -19.12 7.13
N ASN A 187 -1.64 -18.55 6.19
CA ASN A 187 -1.47 -19.08 4.84
C ASN A 187 -0.16 -19.87 4.66
N GLY A 188 0.54 -20.21 5.75
CA GLY A 188 1.75 -21.02 5.76
C GLY A 188 3.03 -20.28 5.36
N VAL A 189 3.02 -18.94 5.41
CA VAL A 189 4.18 -18.10 5.11
C VAL A 189 4.64 -17.41 6.38
N GLN A 190 5.85 -17.73 6.86
CA GLN A 190 6.47 -17.04 7.98
C GLN A 190 7.01 -15.69 7.51
N ALA A 191 6.62 -14.63 8.19
CA ALA A 191 7.06 -13.27 7.88
C ALA A 191 7.44 -12.51 9.15
N GLU A 192 8.44 -11.64 9.03
CA GLU A 192 8.87 -10.72 10.07
C GLU A 192 8.16 -9.36 9.90
N HIS A 193 7.71 -8.78 11.02
CA HIS A 193 7.12 -7.44 10.99
C HIS A 193 8.20 -6.38 11.04
N VAL A 194 8.32 -5.60 9.97
CA VAL A 194 9.21 -4.43 9.86
C VAL A 194 8.35 -3.22 9.49
N PRO A 195 8.12 -2.27 10.41
CA PRO A 195 7.33 -1.07 10.12
C PRO A 195 7.88 -0.32 8.91
N LEU A 196 7.02 -0.02 7.93
CA LEU A 196 7.42 0.71 6.73
C LEU A 196 7.51 2.21 7.01
N PRO A 197 8.42 2.93 6.35
CA PRO A 197 8.61 4.36 6.58
C PRO A 197 7.55 5.19 5.87
N VAL A 198 7.31 6.37 6.41
CA VAL A 198 6.53 7.44 5.78
C VAL A 198 7.34 8.73 5.86
N PRO A 199 7.40 9.53 4.79
CA PRO A 199 8.16 10.78 4.81
C PRO A 199 7.56 11.75 5.81
N ALA A 200 8.44 12.46 6.51
CA ALA A 200 8.05 13.59 7.34
C ALA A 200 7.31 14.65 6.50
N PRO A 201 6.42 15.42 7.12
CA PRO A 201 5.82 16.57 6.46
C PRO A 201 6.87 17.49 5.84
N GLY A 202 6.55 18.11 4.71
CA GLY A 202 7.40 19.14 4.12
C GLY A 202 7.67 20.27 5.13
N THR A 203 8.84 20.89 5.05
CA THR A 203 9.25 21.96 6.01
C THR A 203 8.31 23.16 6.02
N ALA A 204 7.61 23.40 4.92
CA ALA A 204 6.62 24.44 4.77
C ALA A 204 5.20 24.03 5.24
N PHE A 205 4.97 22.76 5.55
CA PHE A 205 3.65 22.29 5.95
C PHE A 205 3.23 22.90 7.29
N ARG A 206 2.07 23.56 7.30
CA ARG A 206 1.46 24.11 8.52
C ARG A 206 -0.04 23.85 8.46
N ARG A 207 -0.56 23.23 9.50
CA ARG A 207 -1.99 23.01 9.66
C ARG A 207 -2.74 24.34 9.81
N SER A 208 -3.85 24.44 9.07
CA SER A 208 -4.80 25.56 9.15
C SER A 208 -6.20 25.01 8.86
N PRO A 209 -6.86 24.35 9.83
CA PRO A 209 -8.15 23.73 9.62
C PRO A 209 -9.18 24.71 9.06
N ALA A 210 -9.96 24.27 8.06
CA ALA A 210 -11.01 25.06 7.43
C ALA A 210 -12.05 25.56 8.45
N ALA A 211 -12.75 26.63 8.14
CA ALA A 211 -13.86 27.12 8.97
C ALA A 211 -15.05 26.13 8.99
N THR A 212 -15.17 25.29 7.97
CA THR A 212 -16.24 24.29 7.82
C THR A 212 -15.68 22.88 7.83
N PRO A 213 -16.48 21.87 8.27
CA PRO A 213 -16.05 20.49 8.29
C PRO A 213 -15.59 20.02 6.91
N THR A 214 -14.30 19.73 6.77
CA THR A 214 -13.68 19.31 5.51
C THR A 214 -13.02 17.94 5.69
N PHE A 215 -13.56 16.94 4.99
CA PHE A 215 -13.06 15.57 4.99
C PHE A 215 -12.27 15.28 3.72
N VAL A 216 -11.23 14.46 3.83
CA VAL A 216 -10.40 14.06 2.69
C VAL A 216 -10.32 12.55 2.64
N PHE A 217 -10.62 11.97 1.47
CA PHE A 217 -10.24 10.61 1.11
C PHE A 217 -9.04 10.68 0.17
N CYS A 218 -8.06 9.80 0.38
CA CYS A 218 -6.94 9.65 -0.53
C CYS A 218 -6.68 8.18 -0.83
N GLY A 219 -6.71 7.80 -2.11
CA GLY A 219 -6.43 6.43 -2.51
C GLY A 219 -6.84 6.10 -3.95
N ARG A 220 -6.54 4.87 -4.37
CA ARG A 220 -7.01 4.36 -5.66
C ARG A 220 -8.53 4.21 -5.62
N LEU A 221 -9.21 4.62 -6.70
CA LEU A 221 -10.66 4.46 -6.83
C LEU A 221 -10.97 3.04 -7.33
N GLN A 222 -11.04 2.11 -6.37
CA GLN A 222 -11.30 0.67 -6.56
C GLN A 222 -12.29 0.19 -5.49
N PRO A 223 -13.05 -0.89 -5.74
CA PRO A 223 -14.12 -1.34 -4.86
C PRO A 223 -13.68 -1.55 -3.41
N GLU A 224 -12.47 -2.12 -3.22
CA GLU A 224 -11.93 -2.41 -1.89
C GLU A 224 -11.62 -1.16 -1.05
N LYS A 225 -11.60 0.03 -1.65
CA LYS A 225 -11.36 1.29 -0.94
C LYS A 225 -12.61 1.93 -0.34
N GLY A 226 -13.81 1.40 -0.66
CA GLY A 226 -15.04 1.74 0.00
C GLY A 226 -15.57 3.16 -0.24
N VAL A 227 -15.18 3.83 -1.35
CA VAL A 227 -15.66 5.20 -1.66
C VAL A 227 -17.19 5.29 -1.75
N PRO A 228 -17.92 4.32 -2.33
CA PRO A 228 -19.39 4.33 -2.31
C PRO A 228 -19.99 4.32 -0.89
N LEU A 229 -19.38 3.60 0.05
CA LEU A 229 -19.77 3.62 1.47
C LEU A 229 -19.59 5.02 2.07
N LEU A 230 -18.44 5.65 1.82
CA LEU A 230 -18.14 7.02 2.25
C LEU A 230 -19.16 8.01 1.71
N LEU A 231 -19.49 7.95 0.43
CA LEU A 231 -20.46 8.87 -0.19
C LEU A 231 -21.85 8.77 0.44
N ARG A 232 -22.33 7.57 0.75
CA ARG A 232 -23.63 7.39 1.42
C ARG A 232 -23.60 7.92 2.86
N ALA A 233 -22.56 7.63 3.61
CA ALA A 233 -22.38 8.18 4.96
C ALA A 233 -22.27 9.71 4.92
N PHE A 234 -21.50 10.26 3.96
CA PHE A 234 -21.35 11.70 3.78
C PHE A 234 -22.67 12.38 3.34
N ALA A 235 -23.49 11.75 2.52
CA ALA A 235 -24.81 12.27 2.14
C ALA A 235 -25.73 12.44 3.37
N ARG A 236 -25.66 11.53 4.35
CA ARG A 236 -26.37 11.68 5.63
C ARG A 236 -25.80 12.86 6.41
N LEU A 237 -24.47 12.92 6.54
CA LEU A 237 -23.81 14.02 7.23
C LEU A 237 -24.14 15.39 6.61
N HIS A 238 -24.12 15.49 5.27
CA HIS A 238 -24.36 16.75 4.57
C HIS A 238 -25.79 17.29 4.77
N ARG A 239 -26.78 16.39 4.97
CA ARG A 239 -28.14 16.81 5.36
C ARG A 239 -28.18 17.42 6.75
N ASP A 240 -27.41 16.89 7.71
CA ASP A 240 -27.34 17.38 9.09
C ASP A 240 -26.42 18.60 9.22
N VAL A 241 -25.38 18.67 8.40
CA VAL A 241 -24.35 19.72 8.38
C VAL A 241 -24.10 20.17 6.93
N PRO A 242 -24.94 21.05 6.36
CA PRO A 242 -24.86 21.47 4.95
C PRO A 242 -23.55 22.15 4.55
N SER A 243 -22.80 22.67 5.53
CA SER A 243 -21.48 23.26 5.31
C SER A 243 -20.37 22.24 5.13
N ALA A 244 -20.60 20.95 5.42
CA ALA A 244 -19.60 19.90 5.28
C ALA A 244 -19.13 19.75 3.83
N ARG A 245 -17.85 19.47 3.65
CA ARG A 245 -17.18 19.27 2.35
C ARG A 245 -16.40 17.94 2.36
N LEU A 246 -16.34 17.29 1.20
CA LEU A 246 -15.56 16.07 0.99
C LEU A 246 -14.68 16.20 -0.26
N ARG A 247 -13.41 15.87 -0.14
CA ARG A 247 -12.47 15.77 -1.25
C ARG A 247 -12.09 14.32 -1.47
N ILE A 248 -12.28 13.81 -2.68
CA ILE A 248 -11.92 12.45 -3.09
C ILE A 248 -10.70 12.53 -4.00
N VAL A 249 -9.51 12.33 -3.42
CA VAL A 249 -8.24 12.42 -4.12
C VAL A 249 -7.81 11.04 -4.61
N GLY A 250 -7.58 10.90 -5.90
CA GLY A 250 -7.10 9.67 -6.52
C GLY A 250 -7.72 9.38 -7.87
N ARG A 251 -7.30 8.25 -8.46
CA ARG A 251 -7.80 7.74 -9.73
C ARG A 251 -7.99 6.22 -9.65
N GLY A 252 -8.84 5.68 -10.50
CA GLY A 252 -9.06 4.25 -10.60
C GLY A 252 -10.26 3.91 -11.49
N PRO A 253 -10.50 2.62 -11.74
CA PRO A 253 -11.57 2.17 -12.63
C PRO A 253 -12.96 2.60 -12.15
N ASP A 254 -13.18 2.77 -10.86
CA ASP A 254 -14.48 3.15 -10.30
C ASP A 254 -14.77 4.66 -10.41
N GLY A 255 -13.82 5.47 -10.90
CA GLY A 255 -14.00 6.92 -11.02
C GLY A 255 -15.32 7.35 -11.67
N PRO A 256 -15.70 6.83 -12.86
CA PRO A 256 -16.98 7.15 -13.49
C PRO A 256 -18.20 6.78 -12.63
N ALA A 257 -18.21 5.59 -12.02
CA ALA A 257 -19.29 5.15 -11.16
C ALA A 257 -19.42 6.00 -9.88
N ILE A 258 -18.30 6.44 -9.32
CA ILE A 258 -18.24 7.36 -8.17
C ILE A 258 -18.82 8.72 -8.57
N ALA A 259 -18.45 9.27 -9.72
CA ALA A 259 -19.01 10.53 -10.23
C ALA A 259 -20.54 10.45 -10.40
N SER A 260 -21.04 9.39 -11.03
CA SER A 260 -22.49 9.15 -11.15
C SER A 260 -23.20 9.02 -9.79
N LEU A 261 -22.55 8.42 -8.81
CA LEU A 261 -23.10 8.30 -7.45
C LEU A 261 -23.17 9.65 -6.74
N ILE A 262 -22.18 10.55 -6.92
CA ILE A 262 -22.20 11.93 -6.40
C ILE A 262 -23.41 12.69 -6.95
N GLU A 263 -23.68 12.57 -8.25
CA GLU A 263 -24.84 13.18 -8.90
C GLU A 263 -26.15 12.61 -8.35
N ALA A 264 -26.25 11.26 -8.28
CA ALA A 264 -27.44 10.57 -7.77
C ALA A 264 -27.77 10.91 -6.32
N LEU A 265 -26.76 11.24 -5.50
CA LEU A 265 -26.90 11.66 -4.11
C LEU A 265 -27.06 13.19 -3.95
N ALA A 266 -27.09 13.96 -5.05
CA ALA A 266 -27.16 15.44 -5.08
C ALA A 266 -26.04 16.11 -4.26
N LEU A 267 -24.81 15.61 -4.38
CA LEU A 267 -23.64 16.07 -3.63
C LEU A 267 -22.66 16.93 -4.46
N GLY A 268 -23.03 17.34 -5.68
CA GLY A 268 -22.11 18.02 -6.61
C GLY A 268 -21.42 19.25 -6.04
N ASP A 269 -22.11 20.04 -5.22
CA ASP A 269 -21.54 21.24 -4.60
C ASP A 269 -20.73 20.98 -3.32
N ALA A 270 -20.85 19.78 -2.75
CA ALA A 270 -20.23 19.40 -1.48
C ALA A 270 -19.05 18.44 -1.65
N VAL A 271 -18.94 17.77 -2.79
CA VAL A 271 -17.90 16.76 -3.07
C VAL A 271 -17.06 17.18 -4.27
N SER A 272 -15.75 17.19 -4.12
CA SER A 272 -14.81 17.43 -5.22
C SER A 272 -13.93 16.21 -5.51
N MET A 273 -13.61 16.00 -6.79
CA MET A 273 -12.75 14.92 -7.28
C MET A 273 -11.58 15.50 -8.10
N PRO A 274 -10.51 16.02 -7.46
CA PRO A 274 -9.38 16.64 -8.18
C PRO A 274 -8.55 15.62 -8.99
N GLY A 275 -8.83 14.35 -8.86
CA GLY A 275 -8.07 13.28 -9.52
C GLY A 275 -6.79 12.91 -8.76
N TRP A 276 -5.81 12.37 -9.48
CA TRP A 276 -4.51 12.06 -8.90
C TRP A 276 -3.70 13.33 -8.73
N LEU A 277 -3.08 13.48 -7.57
CA LEU A 277 -2.24 14.61 -7.20
C LEU A 277 -0.81 14.12 -6.92
N ASP A 278 0.18 14.94 -7.22
CA ASP A 278 1.55 14.71 -6.77
C ASP A 278 1.67 14.87 -5.24
N PRO A 279 2.78 14.44 -4.62
CA PRO A 279 2.91 14.47 -3.17
C PRO A 279 2.73 15.85 -2.54
N ALA A 280 3.19 16.93 -3.18
CA ALA A 280 3.06 18.29 -2.66
C ALA A 280 1.61 18.79 -2.75
N ALA A 281 0.95 18.54 -3.87
CA ALA A 281 -0.46 18.88 -4.06
C ALA A 281 -1.37 18.04 -3.16
N LEU A 282 -1.02 16.76 -2.89
CA LEU A 282 -1.71 15.92 -1.92
C LEU A 282 -1.54 16.48 -0.49
N GLU A 283 -0.33 16.87 -0.12
CA GLU A 283 -0.06 17.47 1.19
C GLU A 283 -0.91 18.74 1.40
N ALA A 284 -1.08 19.55 0.35
CA ALA A 284 -1.94 20.74 0.38
C ALA A 284 -3.41 20.41 0.68
N GLN A 285 -3.92 19.22 0.29
CA GLN A 285 -5.29 18.79 0.64
C GLN A 285 -5.47 18.48 2.12
N LEU A 286 -4.38 18.21 2.84
CA LEU A 286 -4.40 17.91 4.27
C LEU A 286 -4.24 19.14 5.15
N VAL A 287 -3.83 20.29 4.61
CA VAL A 287 -3.57 21.52 5.38
C VAL A 287 -4.81 21.96 6.17
N ASP A 288 -5.97 21.96 5.53
CA ASP A 288 -7.23 22.47 6.07
C ASP A 288 -8.26 21.36 6.39
N ALA A 289 -7.91 20.10 6.18
CA ALA A 289 -8.79 18.97 6.47
C ALA A 289 -9.09 18.85 7.98
N TRP A 290 -10.31 18.55 8.37
CA TRP A 290 -10.67 18.20 9.74
C TRP A 290 -10.33 16.75 10.05
N ALA A 291 -10.56 15.84 9.09
CA ALA A 291 -10.13 14.47 9.17
C ALA A 291 -9.86 13.87 7.79
N LEU A 292 -8.96 12.87 7.76
CA LEU A 292 -8.84 11.93 6.65
C LEU A 292 -9.80 10.76 6.89
N VAL A 293 -10.53 10.33 5.85
CA VAL A 293 -11.44 9.17 5.94
C VAL A 293 -10.91 8.03 5.07
N ALA A 294 -10.73 6.87 5.68
CA ALA A 294 -10.21 5.66 5.05
C ALA A 294 -11.17 4.46 5.20
N PRO A 295 -12.26 4.40 4.40
CA PRO A 295 -13.37 3.45 4.57
C PRO A 295 -13.13 2.12 3.86
N SER A 296 -11.89 1.64 3.86
CA SER A 296 -11.51 0.42 3.13
C SER A 296 -12.31 -0.80 3.55
N LEU A 297 -12.84 -1.53 2.59
CA LEU A 297 -13.60 -2.77 2.80
C LEU A 297 -12.69 -3.99 2.97
N TRP A 298 -11.46 -3.91 2.50
CA TRP A 298 -10.46 -4.96 2.64
C TRP A 298 -9.55 -4.72 3.85
N ALA A 299 -8.87 -5.76 4.30
CA ALA A 299 -7.84 -5.63 5.33
C ALA A 299 -6.63 -4.87 4.76
N GLU A 300 -6.54 -3.57 5.03
CA GLU A 300 -5.40 -2.77 4.59
C GLU A 300 -4.08 -3.41 5.05
N PRO A 301 -3.10 -3.59 4.16
CA PRO A 301 -1.80 -4.12 4.55
C PRO A 301 -1.10 -3.30 5.65
N LEU A 302 -1.11 -1.98 5.52
CA LEU A 302 -0.56 -1.05 6.50
C LEU A 302 -1.44 0.20 6.68
N GLY A 303 -1.92 0.76 5.56
CA GLY A 303 -2.67 2.00 5.58
C GLY A 303 -1.76 3.23 5.60
N PHE A 304 -0.82 3.34 4.65
CA PHE A 304 0.10 4.48 4.52
C PHE A 304 -0.58 5.83 4.68
N VAL A 305 -1.75 6.01 4.06
CA VAL A 305 -2.51 7.26 4.08
C VAL A 305 -2.90 7.70 5.50
N ALA A 306 -3.17 6.74 6.39
CA ALA A 306 -3.46 7.04 7.80
C ALA A 306 -2.21 7.54 8.52
N ILE A 307 -1.06 6.90 8.29
CA ILE A 307 0.22 7.33 8.88
C ILE A 307 0.57 8.73 8.37
N GLU A 308 0.45 8.95 7.05
CA GLU A 308 0.71 10.25 6.42
C GLU A 308 -0.15 11.37 7.00
N ALA A 309 -1.44 11.10 7.27
CA ALA A 309 -2.34 12.04 7.91
C ALA A 309 -1.93 12.32 9.37
N ILE A 310 -1.68 11.27 10.15
CA ILE A 310 -1.33 11.39 11.58
C ILE A 310 -0.03 12.21 11.77
N VAL A 311 1.01 11.93 10.99
CA VAL A 311 2.28 12.69 11.11
C VAL A 311 2.13 14.15 10.69
N ARG A 312 1.07 14.47 9.93
CA ARG A 312 0.66 15.81 9.52
C ARG A 312 -0.40 16.44 10.43
N ASP A 313 -0.60 15.86 11.61
CA ASP A 313 -1.56 16.39 12.60
C ASP A 313 -3.02 16.36 12.13
N VAL A 314 -3.39 15.40 11.28
CA VAL A 314 -4.75 15.20 10.78
C VAL A 314 -5.37 13.97 11.42
N PRO A 315 -6.48 14.09 12.16
CA PRO A 315 -7.25 12.96 12.66
C PRO A 315 -7.68 12.02 11.53
N VAL A 316 -7.75 10.72 11.83
CA VAL A 316 -8.14 9.70 10.86
C VAL A 316 -9.43 9.01 11.28
N ILE A 317 -10.38 8.86 10.36
CA ILE A 317 -11.55 7.98 10.52
C ILE A 317 -11.33 6.77 9.61
N ALA A 318 -11.13 5.59 10.17
CA ALA A 318 -10.79 4.39 9.39
C ALA A 318 -11.63 3.18 9.76
N SER A 319 -11.80 2.25 8.81
CA SER A 319 -12.38 0.93 9.10
C SER A 319 -11.46 0.14 10.03
N GLU A 320 -12.03 -0.52 11.04
CA GLU A 320 -11.31 -1.34 12.03
C GLU A 320 -10.91 -2.69 11.42
N LEU A 321 -10.07 -2.66 10.35
CA LEU A 321 -9.63 -3.86 9.65
C LEU A 321 -8.20 -3.70 9.10
N GLY A 322 -7.38 -4.73 9.29
CA GLY A 322 -6.01 -4.73 8.78
C GLY A 322 -5.08 -3.80 9.56
N GLY A 323 -4.16 -3.17 8.84
CA GLY A 323 -3.16 -2.26 9.40
C GLY A 323 -3.72 -0.99 10.04
N PHE A 324 -4.95 -0.58 9.70
CA PHE A 324 -5.57 0.57 10.35
C PHE A 324 -5.77 0.37 11.84
N GLY A 325 -6.16 -0.83 12.28
CA GLY A 325 -6.29 -1.15 13.70
C GLY A 325 -4.97 -1.09 14.49
N GLU A 326 -3.82 -1.10 13.79
CA GLU A 326 -2.50 -0.95 14.41
C GLU A 326 -1.96 0.49 14.36
N THR A 327 -2.43 1.26 13.40
CA THR A 327 -1.95 2.60 13.09
C THR A 327 -2.76 3.68 13.78
N VAL A 328 -4.09 3.49 13.84
CA VAL A 328 -5.04 4.45 14.42
C VAL A 328 -5.32 4.09 15.87
N GLU A 329 -4.90 4.94 16.79
CA GLU A 329 -5.23 4.84 18.22
C GLU A 329 -6.59 5.51 18.45
N ARG A 330 -7.65 4.70 18.72
CA ARG A 330 -9.03 5.20 18.92
C ARG A 330 -9.08 6.30 19.98
N GLY A 331 -9.70 7.43 19.63
CA GLY A 331 -9.83 8.62 20.48
C GLY A 331 -8.54 9.43 20.66
N THR A 332 -7.42 8.97 20.13
CA THR A 332 -6.10 9.63 20.25
C THR A 332 -5.59 10.15 18.91
N THR A 333 -5.43 9.28 17.92
CA THR A 333 -4.99 9.67 16.57
C THR A 333 -6.12 9.57 15.54
N GLY A 334 -7.26 9.01 15.93
CA GLY A 334 -8.40 8.88 15.05
C GLY A 334 -9.55 8.09 15.68
N LEU A 335 -10.52 7.79 14.85
CA LEU A 335 -11.70 7.00 15.15
C LEU A 335 -11.70 5.75 14.29
N LEU A 336 -12.21 4.64 14.82
CA LEU A 336 -12.31 3.38 14.11
C LEU A 336 -13.77 2.94 14.07
N PHE A 337 -14.27 2.55 12.92
CA PHE A 337 -15.64 2.04 12.76
C PHE A 337 -15.64 0.59 12.23
N PRO A 338 -16.67 -0.21 12.54
CA PRO A 338 -16.79 -1.57 12.04
C PRO A 338 -16.78 -1.62 10.51
N ASN A 339 -16.00 -2.53 9.93
CA ASN A 339 -15.81 -2.61 8.49
C ASN A 339 -17.15 -2.75 7.74
N GLY A 340 -17.40 -1.87 6.77
CA GLY A 340 -18.61 -1.85 5.94
C GLY A 340 -19.84 -1.24 6.63
N ASP A 341 -19.72 -0.78 7.86
CA ASP A 341 -20.83 -0.15 8.59
C ASP A 341 -20.96 1.34 8.23
N GLU A 342 -21.95 1.63 7.37
CA GLU A 342 -22.24 2.99 6.91
C GLU A 342 -22.73 3.89 8.05
N THR A 343 -23.51 3.33 8.98
CA THR A 343 -24.07 4.10 10.09
C THR A 343 -22.98 4.51 11.07
N ALA A 344 -22.11 3.58 11.44
CA ALA A 344 -20.99 3.89 12.29
C ALA A 344 -20.03 4.90 11.63
N LEU A 345 -19.75 4.76 10.32
CA LEU A 345 -18.93 5.75 9.60
C LEU A 345 -19.58 7.15 9.64
N TYR A 346 -20.89 7.24 9.40
CA TYR A 346 -21.62 8.52 9.52
C TYR A 346 -21.50 9.10 10.94
N GLU A 347 -21.67 8.28 11.98
CA GLU A 347 -21.57 8.74 13.37
C GLU A 347 -20.19 9.28 13.71
N GLU A 348 -19.11 8.59 13.33
CA GLU A 348 -17.75 9.06 13.55
C GLU A 348 -17.45 10.37 12.77
N MET A 349 -17.97 10.50 11.55
CA MET A 349 -17.85 11.75 10.78
C MET A 349 -18.66 12.90 11.41
N ARG A 350 -19.86 12.61 11.94
CA ARG A 350 -20.71 13.57 12.63
C ARG A 350 -20.03 14.10 13.89
N ASP A 351 -19.44 13.22 14.69
CA ASP A 351 -18.77 13.60 15.94
C ASP A 351 -17.56 14.52 15.69
N VAL A 352 -16.82 14.27 14.59
CA VAL A 352 -15.78 15.20 14.13
C VAL A 352 -16.41 16.52 13.67
N ALA A 353 -17.49 16.50 12.86
CA ALA A 353 -18.13 17.70 12.32
C ALA A 353 -18.74 18.59 13.42
N ARG A 354 -19.20 17.99 14.52
CA ARG A 354 -19.73 18.70 15.69
C ARG A 354 -18.67 19.08 16.73
N ARG A 355 -17.41 18.76 16.47
CA ARG A 355 -16.28 18.95 17.41
C ARG A 355 -16.45 18.18 18.73
N GLU A 356 -17.24 17.13 18.76
CA GLU A 356 -17.36 16.19 19.87
C GLU A 356 -16.11 15.31 19.94
N ALA A 357 -15.57 14.94 18.76
CA ALA A 357 -14.25 14.33 18.62
C ALA A 357 -13.27 15.34 18.01
N PHE A 358 -12.05 15.40 18.52
CA PHE A 358 -10.98 16.30 18.08
C PHE A 358 -11.39 17.76 17.98
N PRO A 359 -11.84 18.40 19.10
CA PRO A 359 -12.37 19.78 19.10
C PRO A 359 -11.41 20.83 18.53
N SER A 360 -10.11 20.61 18.68
CA SER A 360 -9.03 21.45 18.14
C SER A 360 -8.62 21.09 16.71
N HIS A 361 -9.19 20.02 16.14
CA HIS A 361 -8.75 19.42 14.87
C HIS A 361 -7.27 19.00 14.84
N SER A 362 -6.67 18.82 16.01
CA SER A 362 -5.26 18.46 16.20
C SER A 362 -5.15 17.20 17.06
N LEU A 363 -4.03 16.53 16.93
CA LEU A 363 -3.70 15.29 17.65
C LEU A 363 -2.75 15.61 18.82
N PRO A 364 -2.77 14.80 19.90
CA PRO A 364 -1.77 14.89 20.95
C PRO A 364 -0.35 14.77 20.38
N ALA A 365 0.53 15.72 20.74
CA ALA A 365 1.86 15.82 20.15
C ALA A 365 2.72 14.58 20.41
N ASP A 366 2.56 13.94 21.57
CA ASP A 366 3.26 12.72 21.95
C ASP A 366 2.77 11.50 21.12
N ALA A 367 1.47 11.38 20.86
CA ALA A 367 0.90 10.34 20.01
C ALA A 367 1.41 10.46 18.57
N ARG A 368 1.36 11.65 18.01
CA ARG A 368 1.89 11.96 16.69
C ARG A 368 3.38 11.64 16.58
N ARG A 369 4.17 12.04 17.60
CA ARG A 369 5.61 11.72 17.67
C ARG A 369 5.87 10.22 17.71
N ARG A 370 5.12 9.44 18.51
CA ARG A 370 5.24 7.96 18.53
C ARG A 370 5.02 7.34 17.15
N VAL A 371 4.02 7.81 16.41
CA VAL A 371 3.75 7.32 15.04
C VAL A 371 4.89 7.73 14.11
N ALA A 372 5.33 8.99 14.13
CA ALA A 372 6.44 9.46 13.32
C ALA A 372 7.74 8.68 13.58
N GLU A 373 8.08 8.43 14.85
CA GLU A 373 9.26 7.64 15.23
C GLU A 373 9.19 6.18 14.80
N ARG A 374 8.01 5.56 14.87
CA ARG A 374 7.79 4.17 14.43
C ARG A 374 8.02 4.03 12.93
N HIS A 375 7.63 5.05 12.16
CA HIS A 375 7.64 5.07 10.70
C HIS A 375 8.73 5.97 10.12
N ASP A 376 9.77 6.26 10.91
CA ASP A 376 10.92 7.04 10.48
C ASP A 376 11.78 6.28 9.46
N LEU A 377 12.20 6.98 8.39
CA LEU A 377 12.96 6.37 7.28
C LEU A 377 14.35 5.90 7.73
N ALA A 378 15.08 6.69 8.53
CA ALA A 378 16.42 6.32 8.95
C ALA A 378 16.40 5.08 9.86
N ARG A 379 15.43 5.01 10.78
CA ARG A 379 15.20 3.83 11.62
C ARG A 379 14.80 2.61 10.79
N HIS A 380 13.98 2.78 9.77
CA HIS A 380 13.61 1.69 8.88
C HIS A 380 14.82 1.16 8.10
N VAL A 381 15.60 2.05 7.50
CA VAL A 381 16.83 1.69 6.78
C VAL A 381 17.80 0.93 7.68
N GLU A 382 17.99 1.38 8.93
CA GLU A 382 18.87 0.68 9.87
C GLU A 382 18.36 -0.73 10.21
N ARG A 383 17.05 -0.93 10.39
CA ARG A 383 16.45 -2.25 10.59
C ARG A 383 16.66 -3.17 9.40
N VAL A 384 16.43 -2.66 8.18
CA VAL A 384 16.66 -3.41 6.93
C VAL A 384 18.13 -3.79 6.80
N ARG A 385 19.06 -2.86 7.08
CA ARG A 385 20.50 -3.12 7.07
C ARG A 385 20.93 -4.14 8.13
N ALA A 386 20.29 -4.14 9.30
CA ALA A 386 20.55 -5.15 10.33
C ALA A 386 20.17 -6.55 9.84
N ILE A 387 19.01 -6.71 9.19
CA ILE A 387 18.60 -7.96 8.53
C ILE A 387 19.62 -8.38 7.47
N PHE A 388 20.07 -7.45 6.61
CA PHE A 388 21.06 -7.73 5.59
C PHE A 388 22.38 -8.24 6.17
N ARG A 389 22.92 -7.57 7.20
CA ARG A 389 24.17 -7.98 7.87
C ARG A 389 24.07 -9.38 8.47
N GLU A 390 22.95 -9.68 9.14
CA GLU A 390 22.69 -11.01 9.70
C GLU A 390 22.70 -12.09 8.64
N MET A 391 22.06 -11.84 7.49
CA MET A 391 21.98 -12.82 6.39
C MET A 391 23.34 -13.03 5.71
N VAL A 392 24.06 -11.96 5.42
CA VAL A 392 25.38 -12.02 4.79
C VAL A 392 26.38 -12.74 5.70
N SER A 393 26.37 -12.47 7.01
CA SER A 393 27.26 -13.19 7.96
C SER A 393 27.00 -14.68 8.03
N ARG A 394 25.74 -15.14 7.92
CA ARG A 394 25.38 -16.55 7.89
C ARG A 394 25.76 -17.27 6.57
N SER A 395 25.94 -16.53 5.48
CA SER A 395 26.31 -17.09 4.18
C SER A 395 27.81 -17.29 4.03
N ILE A 396 28.63 -16.71 4.91
CA ILE A 396 30.11 -16.77 4.89
C ILE A 396 30.63 -17.82 5.88
N GLY A 397 29.84 -18.21 6.88
CA GLY A 397 30.17 -19.27 7.85
C GLY A 397 29.56 -20.60 7.44
#